data_2730850e25a4106e8378f14ad3c17242
#
_entry.id   2730850e25a4106e8378f14ad3c17242
#
_cell.length_a   1.000
_cell.length_b   1.000
_cell.length_c   1.000
_cell.angle_alpha   90.00
_cell.angle_beta   90.00
_cell.angle_gamma   90.00
#
_symmetry.space_group_name_H-M   'P 1'
#
loop_
_entity.id
_entity.type
_entity.pdbx_description
1 polymer ?
#
loop_
_entity_poly.entity_id
_entity_poly.type
_entity_poly.pdbx_seq_one_letter_code
_entity_poly.pdbx_strand_id
1 'polypeptide(L)'
;KEIRQAFVSAIDGLAELLEAIKASAQKGFIKSIDGRKIAVDSPHKALNYLLQSGAGVVAKRWMVINHDNIKELCCSQLAFIHDELQFECHPDHAADLSTSLVHCAEKAGEYYNMRLPIAAEATSGKTWADTH
;
A
#
# COMPACT_ATOMS: atom_id res chain seq x y z
N LYS A 1 -1.81 29.16 -9.55
CA LYS A 1 -1.53 28.42 -10.81
C LYS A 1 -0.04 28.09 -10.95
N GLU A 2 0.85 29.06 -10.76
CA GLU A 2 2.30 28.92 -10.92
C GLU A 2 2.94 27.85 -10.02
N ILE A 3 2.59 27.82 -8.73
CA ILE A 3 3.11 26.81 -7.76
C ILE A 3 2.76 25.39 -8.20
N ARG A 4 1.50 25.15 -8.62
CA ARG A 4 1.09 23.84 -9.12
C ARG A 4 1.85 23.43 -10.38
N GLN A 5 2.08 24.38 -11.29
CA GLN A 5 2.78 24.12 -12.53
C GLN A 5 4.27 23.82 -12.26
N ALA A 6 4.90 24.59 -11.38
CA ALA A 6 6.27 24.33 -10.94
C ALA A 6 6.40 22.94 -10.28
N PHE A 7 5.46 22.56 -9.41
CA PHE A 7 5.45 21.23 -8.79
C PHE A 7 5.32 20.09 -9.81
N VAL A 8 4.38 20.20 -10.75
CA VAL A 8 4.16 19.18 -11.78
C VAL A 8 5.39 19.06 -12.68
N SER A 9 6.05 20.18 -13.02
CA SER A 9 7.26 20.18 -13.87
C SER A 9 8.51 19.68 -13.15
N ALA A 10 8.53 19.70 -11.80
CA ALA A 10 9.66 19.25 -11.00
C ALA A 10 9.71 17.72 -10.81
N ILE A 11 8.64 17.02 -11.14
CA ILE A 11 8.56 15.55 -10.98
C ILE A 11 8.42 14.92 -12.36
N ASP A 12 9.46 14.20 -12.78
CA ASP A 12 9.48 13.52 -14.06
C ASP A 12 8.33 12.52 -14.22
N GLY A 13 7.60 12.61 -15.33
CA GLY A 13 6.47 11.74 -15.64
C GLY A 13 5.14 12.12 -14.96
N LEU A 14 5.12 13.11 -14.05
CA LEU A 14 3.88 13.49 -13.37
C LEU A 14 2.88 14.16 -14.33
N ALA A 15 3.35 14.97 -15.25
CA ALA A 15 2.49 15.63 -16.24
C ALA A 15 1.79 14.60 -17.12
N GLU A 16 2.55 13.64 -17.66
CA GLU A 16 2.04 12.54 -18.49
C GLU A 16 1.05 11.66 -17.74
N LEU A 17 1.35 11.33 -16.46
CA LEU A 17 0.45 10.58 -15.61
C LEU A 17 -0.88 11.30 -15.41
N LEU A 18 -0.84 12.60 -15.14
CA LEU A 18 -2.05 13.41 -14.94
C LEU A 18 -2.92 13.47 -16.19
N GLU A 19 -2.32 13.62 -17.37
CA GLU A 19 -3.07 13.62 -18.63
C GLU A 19 -3.65 12.23 -18.95
N ALA A 20 -2.90 11.15 -18.74
CA ALA A 20 -3.38 9.78 -18.93
C ALA A 20 -4.56 9.45 -18.02
N ILE A 21 -4.47 9.85 -16.73
CA ILE A 21 -5.55 9.67 -15.75
C ILE A 21 -6.79 10.48 -16.17
N LYS A 22 -6.62 11.72 -16.59
CA LYS A 22 -7.71 12.58 -17.04
C LYS A 22 -8.43 11.98 -18.25
N ALA A 23 -7.67 11.50 -19.25
CA ALA A 23 -8.23 10.84 -20.42
C ALA A 23 -8.99 9.55 -20.06
N SER A 24 -8.50 8.79 -19.08
CA SER A 24 -9.17 7.59 -18.57
C SER A 24 -10.45 7.94 -17.80
N ALA A 25 -10.38 8.96 -16.94
CA ALA A 25 -11.50 9.43 -16.14
C ALA A 25 -12.68 9.93 -17.00
N GLN A 26 -12.39 10.51 -18.18
CA GLN A 26 -13.43 10.90 -19.14
C GLN A 26 -14.24 9.70 -19.66
N LYS A 27 -13.67 8.48 -19.62
CA LYS A 27 -14.38 7.24 -19.94
C LYS A 27 -15.20 6.68 -18.77
N GLY A 28 -15.24 7.39 -17.63
CA GLY A 28 -15.95 7.02 -16.42
C GLY A 28 -15.23 6.04 -15.50
N PHE A 29 -14.01 5.63 -15.81
CA PHE A 29 -13.22 4.73 -14.95
C PHE A 29 -11.71 4.88 -15.16
N ILE A 30 -10.96 4.46 -14.14
CA ILE A 30 -9.51 4.25 -14.19
C ILE A 30 -9.19 2.78 -13.89
N LYS A 31 -7.98 2.33 -14.21
CA LYS A 31 -7.50 0.99 -13.85
C LYS A 31 -6.52 1.08 -12.68
N SER A 32 -6.74 0.25 -11.68
CA SER A 32 -5.77 0.02 -10.59
C SER A 32 -4.59 -0.82 -11.07
N ILE A 33 -3.56 -0.95 -10.23
CA ILE A 33 -2.33 -1.73 -10.51
C ILE A 33 -2.61 -3.22 -10.77
N ASP A 34 -3.70 -3.76 -10.22
CA ASP A 34 -4.16 -5.14 -10.44
C ASP A 34 -5.13 -5.28 -11.64
N GLY A 35 -5.33 -4.20 -12.41
CA GLY A 35 -6.16 -4.17 -13.60
C GLY A 35 -7.66 -3.96 -13.37
N ARG A 36 -8.14 -3.96 -12.11
CA ARG A 36 -9.56 -3.69 -11.83
C ARG A 36 -9.95 -2.28 -12.24
N LYS A 37 -11.20 -2.14 -12.69
CA LYS A 37 -11.77 -0.84 -13.01
C LYS A 37 -12.34 -0.17 -11.77
N ILE A 38 -12.02 1.11 -11.59
CA ILE A 38 -12.53 1.96 -10.51
C ILE A 38 -13.38 3.04 -11.16
N ALA A 39 -14.64 3.11 -10.79
CA ALA A 39 -15.54 4.17 -11.27
C ALA A 39 -15.03 5.54 -10.79
N VAL A 40 -15.08 6.54 -11.66
CA VAL A 40 -14.64 7.90 -11.37
C VAL A 40 -15.82 8.86 -11.56
N ASP A 41 -16.26 9.44 -10.47
CA ASP A 41 -17.32 10.45 -10.44
C ASP A 41 -16.82 11.85 -10.81
N SER A 42 -15.52 12.11 -10.62
CA SER A 42 -14.90 13.39 -10.89
C SER A 42 -13.43 13.22 -11.34
N PRO A 43 -13.03 13.77 -12.50
CA PRO A 43 -11.66 13.72 -12.98
C PRO A 43 -10.64 14.29 -11.98
N HIS A 44 -11.04 15.24 -11.13
CA HIS A 44 -10.15 15.84 -10.14
C HIS A 44 -9.78 14.87 -9.00
N LYS A 45 -10.61 13.84 -8.75
CA LYS A 45 -10.36 12.82 -7.74
C LYS A 45 -9.62 11.60 -8.29
N ALA A 46 -9.50 11.48 -9.60
CA ALA A 46 -9.04 10.27 -10.26
C ALA A 46 -7.62 9.87 -9.84
N LEU A 47 -6.70 10.83 -9.67
CA LEU A 47 -5.35 10.55 -9.16
C LEU A 47 -5.40 9.96 -7.75
N ASN A 48 -6.20 10.55 -6.86
CA ASN A 48 -6.35 10.04 -5.50
C ASN A 48 -6.93 8.62 -5.48
N TYR A 49 -7.93 8.34 -6.31
CA TYR A 49 -8.49 6.98 -6.45
C TYR A 49 -7.44 5.99 -6.95
N LEU A 50 -6.58 6.39 -7.92
CA LEU A 50 -5.50 5.55 -8.41
C LEU A 50 -4.51 5.20 -7.30
N LEU A 51 -4.03 6.20 -6.57
CA LEU A 51 -3.04 6.02 -5.52
C LEU A 51 -3.60 5.20 -4.34
N GLN A 52 -4.79 5.55 -3.84
CA GLN A 52 -5.42 4.82 -2.73
C GLN A 52 -5.77 3.38 -3.10
N SER A 53 -6.26 3.14 -4.33
CA SER A 53 -6.54 1.78 -4.76
C SER A 53 -5.25 0.96 -4.90
N GLY A 54 -4.18 1.56 -5.40
CA GLY A 54 -2.87 0.93 -5.50
C GLY A 54 -2.34 0.55 -4.12
N ALA A 55 -2.36 1.47 -3.18
CA ALA A 55 -1.96 1.22 -1.78
C ALA A 55 -2.78 0.08 -1.16
N GLY A 56 -4.11 0.10 -1.30
CA GLY A 56 -4.97 -0.95 -0.77
C GLY A 56 -4.75 -2.33 -1.43
N VAL A 57 -4.40 -2.36 -2.71
CA VAL A 57 -4.06 -3.61 -3.42
C VAL A 57 -2.74 -4.19 -2.91
N VAL A 58 -1.70 -3.37 -2.74
CA VAL A 58 -0.40 -3.78 -2.19
C VAL A 58 -0.54 -4.26 -0.75
N ALA A 59 -1.24 -3.50 0.09
CA ALA A 59 -1.47 -3.87 1.50
C ALA A 59 -2.20 -5.20 1.65
N LYS A 60 -3.23 -5.46 0.83
CA LYS A 60 -3.90 -6.77 0.84
C LYS A 60 -3.01 -7.92 0.36
N ARG A 61 -2.13 -7.67 -0.59
CA ARG A 61 -1.13 -8.65 -1.01
C ARG A 61 -0.14 -8.92 0.11
N TRP A 62 0.31 -7.88 0.80
CA TRP A 62 1.15 -7.99 1.99
C TRP A 62 0.52 -8.90 3.05
N MET A 63 -0.76 -8.67 3.39
CA MET A 63 -1.49 -9.53 4.33
C MET A 63 -1.49 -11.01 3.90
N VAL A 64 -1.77 -11.28 2.61
CA VAL A 64 -1.83 -12.66 2.09
C VAL A 64 -0.47 -13.33 2.15
N ILE A 65 0.59 -12.65 1.70
CA ILE A 65 1.96 -13.20 1.74
C ILE A 65 2.38 -13.45 3.19
N ASN A 66 2.12 -12.48 4.09
CA ASN A 66 2.48 -12.62 5.50
C ASN A 66 1.73 -13.79 6.15
N HIS A 67 0.43 -13.92 5.90
CA HIS A 67 -0.37 -15.04 6.42
C HIS A 67 0.25 -16.40 6.07
N ASP A 68 0.74 -16.55 4.85
CA ASP A 68 1.37 -17.81 4.43
C ASP A 68 2.73 -18.05 5.10
N ASN A 69 3.45 -17.00 5.44
CA ASN A 69 4.79 -17.10 6.05
C ASN A 69 4.77 -17.30 7.58
N ILE A 70 3.69 -16.91 8.26
CA ILE A 70 3.62 -16.96 9.74
C ILE A 70 2.83 -18.15 10.29
N LYS A 71 2.50 -19.14 9.47
CA LYS A 71 1.66 -20.29 9.87
C LYS A 71 2.21 -21.07 11.06
N GLU A 72 3.52 -21.09 11.23
CA GLU A 72 4.20 -21.79 12.32
C GLU A 72 4.40 -20.90 13.56
N LEU A 73 4.05 -19.61 13.47
CA LEU A 73 4.19 -18.68 14.59
C LEU A 73 2.90 -18.64 15.42
N CYS A 74 3.06 -18.57 16.74
CA CYS A 74 1.93 -18.35 17.65
C CYS A 74 1.54 -16.87 17.62
N CYS A 75 0.80 -16.47 16.60
CA CYS A 75 0.36 -15.10 16.38
C CYS A 75 -1.00 -15.03 15.67
N SER A 76 -1.71 -13.92 15.85
CA SER A 76 -2.99 -13.64 15.22
C SER A 76 -3.03 -12.22 14.71
N GLN A 77 -3.48 -12.03 13.46
CA GLN A 77 -3.76 -10.69 12.97
C GLN A 77 -5.06 -10.18 13.60
N LEU A 78 -4.98 -9.04 14.27
CA LEU A 78 -6.12 -8.41 14.95
C LEU A 78 -6.83 -7.39 14.09
N ALA A 79 -6.08 -6.58 13.35
CA ALA A 79 -6.63 -5.50 12.56
C ALA A 79 -5.77 -5.17 11.33
N PHE A 80 -6.42 -4.52 10.37
CA PHE A 80 -5.80 -3.80 9.28
C PHE A 80 -6.40 -2.39 9.26
N ILE A 81 -5.60 -1.40 9.59
CA ILE A 81 -6.04 -0.01 9.74
C ILE A 81 -5.20 0.86 8.80
N HIS A 82 -5.84 1.38 7.75
CA HIS A 82 -5.19 2.17 6.70
C HIS A 82 -4.04 1.42 6.00
N ASP A 83 -2.82 1.63 6.42
CA ASP A 83 -1.57 1.05 5.91
C ASP A 83 -0.82 0.25 6.98
N GLU A 84 -1.48 -0.06 8.08
CA GLU A 84 -0.91 -0.72 9.25
C GLU A 84 -1.57 -2.07 9.54
N LEU A 85 -0.75 -3.10 9.83
CA LEU A 85 -1.19 -4.41 10.28
C LEU A 85 -0.93 -4.55 11.78
N GLN A 86 -1.97 -4.91 12.52
CA GLN A 86 -1.88 -5.16 13.96
C GLN A 86 -1.95 -6.65 14.25
N PHE A 87 -1.03 -7.11 15.09
CA PHE A 87 -0.92 -8.51 15.51
C PHE A 87 -0.83 -8.63 17.03
N GLU A 88 -1.34 -9.72 17.56
CA GLU A 88 -0.89 -10.28 18.83
C GLU A 88 0.00 -11.49 18.55
N CYS A 89 1.01 -11.71 19.38
CA CYS A 89 1.87 -12.88 19.26
C CYS A 89 2.46 -13.27 20.61
N HIS A 90 2.88 -14.54 20.72
CA HIS A 90 3.71 -14.95 21.84
C HIS A 90 5.03 -14.16 21.83
N PRO A 91 5.55 -13.70 23.00
CA PRO A 91 6.78 -12.90 23.06
C PRO A 91 7.98 -13.52 22.34
N ASP A 92 8.11 -14.84 22.40
CA ASP A 92 9.22 -15.57 21.76
C ASP A 92 9.17 -15.48 20.23
N HIS A 93 8.02 -15.18 19.63
CA HIS A 93 7.80 -15.07 18.19
C HIS A 93 7.77 -13.62 17.69
N ALA A 94 7.90 -12.64 18.58
CA ALA A 94 7.77 -11.22 18.21
C ALA A 94 8.84 -10.77 17.20
N ALA A 95 10.07 -11.21 17.36
CA ALA A 95 11.17 -10.87 16.46
C ALA A 95 10.99 -11.50 15.06
N ASP A 96 10.58 -12.78 15.02
CA ASP A 96 10.34 -13.50 13.78
C ASP A 96 9.14 -12.92 13.02
N LEU A 97 8.07 -12.58 13.74
CA LEU A 97 6.90 -11.91 13.16
C LEU A 97 7.29 -10.54 12.58
N SER A 98 8.04 -9.73 13.32
CA SER A 98 8.50 -8.41 12.86
C SER A 98 9.33 -8.53 11.59
N THR A 99 10.26 -9.47 11.55
CA THR A 99 11.08 -9.74 10.36
C THR A 99 10.24 -10.19 9.18
N SER A 100 9.28 -11.11 9.41
CA SER A 100 8.35 -11.58 8.37
C SER A 100 7.51 -10.43 7.81
N LEU A 101 6.94 -9.57 8.65
CA LEU A 101 6.12 -8.44 8.24
C LEU A 101 6.88 -7.51 7.30
N VAL A 102 8.09 -7.11 7.66
CA VAL A 102 8.93 -6.23 6.83
C VAL A 102 9.26 -6.89 5.49
N HIS A 103 9.74 -8.13 5.50
CA HIS A 103 10.07 -8.86 4.29
C HIS A 103 8.86 -9.07 3.36
N CYS A 104 7.69 -9.38 3.91
CA CYS A 104 6.47 -9.60 3.14
C CYS A 104 5.94 -8.31 2.50
N ALA A 105 6.20 -7.13 3.07
CA ALA A 105 5.88 -5.85 2.44
C ALA A 105 6.70 -5.65 1.16
N GLU A 106 8.00 -5.91 1.20
CA GLU A 106 8.87 -5.87 0.01
C GLU A 106 8.38 -6.84 -1.06
N LYS A 107 8.07 -8.08 -0.68
CA LYS A 107 7.52 -9.10 -1.59
C LYS A 107 6.18 -8.71 -2.20
N ALA A 108 5.34 -7.97 -1.49
CA ALA A 108 4.09 -7.44 -2.04
C ALA A 108 4.35 -6.41 -3.14
N GLY A 109 5.35 -5.55 -2.97
CA GLY A 109 5.80 -4.62 -4.01
C GLY A 109 6.37 -5.35 -5.24
N GLU A 110 7.25 -6.32 -5.03
CA GLU A 110 7.81 -7.15 -6.10
C GLU A 110 6.72 -7.88 -6.91
N TYR A 111 5.70 -8.41 -6.26
CA TYR A 111 4.59 -9.09 -6.91
C TYR A 111 3.88 -8.21 -7.95
N TYR A 112 3.81 -6.91 -7.73
CA TYR A 112 3.22 -5.94 -8.66
C TYR A 112 4.28 -5.22 -9.52
N ASN A 113 5.52 -5.71 -9.55
CA ASN A 113 6.63 -5.12 -10.30
C ASN A 113 6.82 -3.62 -9.99
N MET A 114 6.70 -3.25 -8.71
CA MET A 114 6.95 -1.88 -8.28
C MET A 114 8.43 -1.55 -8.51
N ARG A 115 8.71 -0.37 -9.07
CA ARG A 115 10.08 0.08 -9.36
C ARG A 115 10.87 0.51 -8.12
N LEU A 116 10.16 0.75 -7.02
CA LEU A 116 10.73 1.05 -5.71
C LEU A 116 10.29 -0.03 -4.73
N PRO A 117 11.15 -0.42 -3.78
CA PRO A 117 10.76 -1.35 -2.73
C PRO A 117 9.67 -0.73 -1.86
N ILE A 118 8.70 -1.55 -1.46
CA ILE A 118 7.72 -1.16 -0.44
C ILE A 118 8.38 -1.42 0.91
N ALA A 119 8.78 -0.35 1.57
CA ALA A 119 9.35 -0.42 2.92
C ALA A 119 8.25 -0.52 3.98
N ALA A 120 8.52 -1.25 5.05
CA ALA A 120 7.71 -1.30 6.25
C ALA A 120 8.60 -1.26 7.49
N GLU A 121 8.04 -0.82 8.60
CA GLU A 121 8.67 -0.87 9.91
C GLU A 121 7.78 -1.69 10.84
N ALA A 122 8.38 -2.37 11.80
CA ALA A 122 7.67 -3.15 12.80
C ALA A 122 8.08 -2.71 14.20
N THR A 123 7.09 -2.37 15.01
CA THR A 123 7.26 -2.01 16.42
C THR A 123 6.55 -3.04 17.27
N SER A 124 7.15 -3.45 18.38
CA SER A 124 6.54 -4.38 19.34
C SER A 124 6.45 -3.76 20.72
N GLY A 125 5.37 -4.05 21.44
CA GLY A 125 5.10 -3.59 22.79
C GLY A 125 4.17 -4.53 23.53
N LYS A 126 3.91 -4.27 24.80
CA LYS A 126 2.97 -5.07 25.60
C LYS A 126 1.52 -4.70 25.35
N THR A 127 1.31 -3.48 24.89
CA THR A 127 -0.02 -2.92 24.64
C THR A 127 -0.02 -2.14 23.34
N TRP A 128 -1.20 -1.86 22.83
CA TRP A 128 -1.38 -0.99 21.66
C TRP A 128 -0.70 0.38 21.84
N ALA A 129 -0.77 0.95 23.05
CA ALA A 129 -0.17 2.26 23.33
C ALA A 129 1.37 2.27 23.25
N ASP A 130 2.01 1.11 23.35
CA ASP A 130 3.47 1.00 23.22
C ASP A 130 3.94 1.02 21.76
N THR A 131 3.02 0.85 20.82
CA THR A 131 3.30 0.78 19.38
C THR A 131 2.83 2.01 18.60
N HIS A 132 2.28 3.04 19.29
CA HIS A 132 1.75 4.29 18.69
C HIS A 132 2.26 5.56 19.35
#